data_6c81a9b96ce19932ec4edd723896bb08
#
_entry.id   6c81a9b96ce19932ec4edd723896bb08
#
_cell.length_a   1.000
_cell.length_b   1.000
_cell.length_c   1.000
_cell.angle_alpha   90.00
_cell.angle_beta   90.00
_cell.angle_gamma   90.00
#
_symmetry.space_group_name_H-M   'P 1'
#
loop_
_entity.id
_entity.type
_entity.pdbx_description
1 polymer ?
#
loop_
_entity_poly.entity_id
_entity_poly.type
_entity_poly.pdbx_seq_one_letter_code
_entity_poly.pdbx_strand_id
1 'polypeptide(L)'
;MMGFWDLVRLELRTLLADRAIMLTLFGGVFFYSFLYPQPYLHQLPREEVVVVVNDDGSQLSRQLEFMADATPQVKLVARVDSLTQARQWLLTGKASGILHIPRHFYRDLMLGKSVTLSYAGDASYFLVYGTIAEGLAQAGGTLAAQVKVARLLSHGDALPQAAMGWNAVGLNVVPVFNPTMGYVNYVVPAVFVLILHQVLLMGTGILGATQNQRSGRGEQGYWQQVPVLALLLARTLVVGGLFVLPVTYFFGFCFDYYGIARTAEPAALWLFTLPFLLATTWLGVVLGALFTRRDLPTQVVLISSLPLVFLAGFIWPLELIPTPLNWLAQWVPSTPAIEGFLRLNQMGAEFSQVSRYWWQLWGLALLHGGLACLLLRWRQQSLPVASQVASVTDASQAR
;
A
#
# COMPACT_ATOMS: atom_id res chain seq x y z
N MET A 1 23.64 -33.28 23.33
CA MET A 1 22.56 -32.33 22.95
C MET A 1 23.18 -31.18 22.15
N MET A 2 22.60 -30.80 21.04
CA MET A 2 23.05 -29.63 20.23
C MET A 2 22.82 -28.36 21.05
N GLY A 3 23.83 -27.48 21.11
CA GLY A 3 23.70 -26.20 21.80
C GLY A 3 22.74 -25.27 21.05
N PHE A 4 22.10 -24.31 21.76
CA PHE A 4 21.17 -23.36 21.16
C PHE A 4 21.83 -22.53 20.03
N TRP A 5 23.05 -22.07 20.23
CA TRP A 5 23.79 -21.32 19.22
C TRP A 5 24.19 -22.16 17.99
N ASP A 6 24.42 -23.46 18.17
CA ASP A 6 24.67 -24.37 17.05
C ASP A 6 23.38 -24.55 16.22
N LEU A 7 22.25 -24.64 16.91
CA LEU A 7 20.93 -24.65 16.25
C LEU A 7 20.68 -23.34 15.43
N VAL A 8 20.97 -22.18 16.00
CA VAL A 8 20.87 -20.89 15.31
C VAL A 8 21.76 -20.86 14.07
N ARG A 9 23.03 -21.30 14.19
CA ARG A 9 23.94 -21.38 13.02
C ARG A 9 23.41 -22.32 11.94
N LEU A 10 22.82 -23.43 12.35
CA LEU A 10 22.30 -24.43 11.42
C LEU A 10 21.04 -23.94 10.71
N GLU A 11 20.10 -23.29 11.42
CA GLU A 11 18.93 -22.63 10.83
C GLU A 11 19.37 -21.54 9.81
N LEU A 12 20.34 -20.71 10.20
CA LEU A 12 20.89 -19.68 9.31
C LEU A 12 21.51 -20.28 8.04
N ARG A 13 22.35 -21.30 8.18
CA ARG A 13 22.96 -21.99 7.02
C ARG A 13 21.89 -22.63 6.14
N THR A 14 20.88 -23.24 6.72
CA THR A 14 19.78 -23.88 5.98
C THR A 14 18.99 -22.85 5.15
N LEU A 15 18.67 -21.69 5.73
CA LEU A 15 18.00 -20.59 5.05
C LEU A 15 18.85 -20.02 3.90
N LEU A 16 20.12 -19.70 4.19
CA LEU A 16 21.04 -19.11 3.20
C LEU A 16 21.41 -20.08 2.07
N ALA A 17 21.38 -21.38 2.31
CA ALA A 17 21.65 -22.40 1.28
C ALA A 17 20.48 -22.63 0.33
N ASP A 18 19.25 -22.30 0.71
CA ASP A 18 18.07 -22.47 -0.16
C ASP A 18 17.87 -21.25 -1.05
N ARG A 19 18.22 -21.39 -2.33
CA ARG A 19 18.13 -20.33 -3.34
C ARG A 19 16.70 -19.78 -3.50
N ALA A 20 15.68 -20.63 -3.38
CA ALA A 20 14.30 -20.19 -3.52
C ALA A 20 13.89 -19.31 -2.33
N ILE A 21 14.27 -19.66 -1.11
CA ILE A 21 14.03 -18.84 0.08
C ILE A 21 14.76 -17.51 -0.03
N MET A 22 16.05 -17.53 -0.41
CA MET A 22 16.84 -16.31 -0.55
C MET A 22 16.30 -15.38 -1.64
N LEU A 23 15.89 -15.96 -2.79
CA LEU A 23 15.26 -15.17 -3.85
C LEU A 23 13.93 -14.57 -3.37
N THR A 24 13.13 -15.30 -2.60
CA THR A 24 11.87 -14.79 -2.06
C THR A 24 12.11 -13.68 -1.05
N LEU A 25 12.99 -13.88 -0.07
CA LEU A 25 13.20 -12.95 1.03
C LEU A 25 13.88 -11.64 0.59
N PHE A 26 14.86 -11.72 -0.28
CA PHE A 26 15.66 -10.56 -0.70
C PHE A 26 15.37 -10.12 -2.13
N GLY A 27 15.27 -11.06 -3.07
CA GLY A 27 14.95 -10.76 -4.47
C GLY A 27 13.56 -10.15 -4.61
N GLY A 28 12.56 -10.67 -3.87
CA GLY A 28 11.21 -10.11 -3.84
C GLY A 28 11.21 -8.68 -3.28
N VAL A 29 11.88 -8.42 -2.16
CA VAL A 29 11.98 -7.08 -1.56
C VAL A 29 12.64 -6.11 -2.55
N PHE A 30 13.77 -6.50 -3.14
CA PHE A 30 14.48 -5.65 -4.09
C PHE A 30 13.65 -5.39 -5.35
N PHE A 31 13.05 -6.42 -5.95
CA PHE A 31 12.22 -6.28 -7.14
C PHE A 31 11.02 -5.35 -6.92
N TYR A 32 10.28 -5.57 -5.84
CA TYR A 32 9.10 -4.76 -5.53
C TYR A 32 9.42 -3.34 -5.08
N SER A 33 10.64 -3.08 -4.55
CA SER A 33 11.07 -1.72 -4.21
C SER A 33 11.14 -0.79 -5.43
N PHE A 34 11.39 -1.34 -6.61
CA PHE A 34 11.38 -0.58 -7.87
C PHE A 34 10.03 -0.66 -8.58
N LEU A 35 9.50 -1.87 -8.73
CA LEU A 35 8.29 -2.08 -9.53
C LEU A 35 7.07 -1.32 -8.97
N TYR A 36 6.88 -1.38 -7.65
CA TYR A 36 5.64 -0.88 -7.05
C TYR A 36 5.52 0.64 -7.02
N PRO A 37 6.57 1.42 -6.71
CA PRO A 37 6.48 2.88 -6.73
C PRO A 37 6.40 3.50 -8.13
N GLN A 38 6.83 2.80 -9.19
CA GLN A 38 6.94 3.35 -10.55
C GLN A 38 5.66 4.02 -11.06
N PRO A 39 4.46 3.42 -10.96
CA PRO A 39 3.23 4.05 -11.45
C PRO A 39 2.86 5.34 -10.70
N TYR A 40 3.41 5.53 -9.48
CA TYR A 40 3.05 6.62 -8.58
C TYR A 40 4.08 7.74 -8.51
N LEU A 41 5.21 7.65 -9.24
CA LEU A 41 6.32 8.62 -9.16
C LEU A 41 5.89 10.06 -9.45
N HIS A 42 4.91 10.25 -10.31
CA HIS A 42 4.38 11.57 -10.66
C HIS A 42 3.33 12.09 -9.67
N GLN A 43 3.08 11.38 -8.56
CA GLN A 43 2.16 11.75 -7.47
C GLN A 43 0.69 11.86 -7.94
N LEU A 44 0.41 12.88 -8.74
CA LEU A 44 -0.89 13.18 -9.34
C LEU A 44 -0.77 13.25 -10.86
N PRO A 45 -1.82 12.92 -11.61
CA PRO A 45 -1.90 13.22 -13.02
C PRO A 45 -1.69 14.72 -13.25
N ARG A 46 -0.94 15.07 -14.28
CA ARG A 46 -0.68 16.44 -14.69
C ARG A 46 -0.83 16.57 -16.19
N GLU A 47 -1.13 17.81 -16.65
CA GLU A 47 -1.30 18.09 -18.08
C GLU A 47 -2.29 17.13 -18.77
N GLU A 48 -3.39 16.82 -18.04
CA GLU A 48 -4.42 15.95 -18.58
C GLU A 48 -5.08 16.58 -19.80
N VAL A 49 -5.23 15.79 -20.85
CA VAL A 49 -5.66 16.26 -22.16
C VAL A 49 -7.15 16.60 -22.15
N VAL A 50 -7.47 17.85 -22.38
CA VAL A 50 -8.85 18.37 -22.44
C VAL A 50 -9.11 19.07 -23.78
N VAL A 51 -10.28 18.83 -24.36
CA VAL A 51 -10.79 19.57 -25.52
C VAL A 51 -11.82 20.59 -25.08
N VAL A 52 -11.89 21.72 -25.78
CA VAL A 52 -12.80 22.82 -25.46
C VAL A 52 -13.85 22.95 -26.52
N VAL A 53 -15.11 23.06 -26.09
CA VAL A 53 -16.23 23.57 -26.89
C VAL A 53 -16.56 24.97 -26.39
N ASN A 54 -16.21 25.99 -27.13
CA ASN A 54 -16.45 27.39 -26.75
C ASN A 54 -17.51 28.02 -27.65
N ASP A 55 -18.75 28.03 -27.18
CA ASP A 55 -19.90 28.59 -27.93
C ASP A 55 -20.01 30.11 -27.80
N ASP A 56 -19.20 30.75 -26.92
CA ASP A 56 -19.23 32.22 -26.70
C ASP A 56 -18.22 32.96 -27.55
N GLY A 57 -17.01 32.44 -27.70
CA GLY A 57 -15.94 33.00 -28.53
C GLY A 57 -15.45 34.41 -28.13
N SER A 58 -15.85 34.93 -26.98
CA SER A 58 -15.45 36.27 -26.49
C SER A 58 -13.99 36.30 -26.01
N GLN A 59 -13.47 37.50 -25.72
CA GLN A 59 -12.15 37.66 -25.12
C GLN A 59 -12.09 36.98 -23.73
N LEU A 60 -13.16 37.07 -22.94
CA LEU A 60 -13.21 36.50 -21.58
C LEU A 60 -13.25 34.98 -21.62
N SER A 61 -13.98 34.39 -22.57
CA SER A 61 -13.99 32.92 -22.72
C SER A 61 -12.62 32.40 -23.17
N ARG A 62 -11.89 33.11 -24.02
CA ARG A 62 -10.49 32.78 -24.38
C ARG A 62 -9.54 32.95 -23.22
N GLN A 63 -9.78 33.96 -22.35
CA GLN A 63 -9.00 34.12 -21.12
C GLN A 63 -9.21 32.92 -20.16
N LEU A 64 -10.44 32.42 -20.03
CA LEU A 64 -10.73 31.22 -19.27
C LEU A 64 -9.97 30.00 -19.81
N GLU A 65 -9.97 29.81 -21.14
CA GLU A 65 -9.19 28.73 -21.76
C GLU A 65 -7.71 28.84 -21.42
N PHE A 66 -7.13 30.03 -21.57
CA PHE A 66 -5.73 30.27 -21.23
C PHE A 66 -5.44 29.97 -19.73
N MET A 67 -6.33 30.42 -18.85
CA MET A 67 -6.18 30.14 -17.41
C MET A 67 -6.31 28.65 -17.08
N ALA A 68 -7.20 27.92 -17.76
CA ALA A 68 -7.34 26.49 -17.61
C ALA A 68 -6.08 25.74 -18.08
N ASP A 69 -5.54 26.12 -19.24
CA ASP A 69 -4.31 25.55 -19.81
C ASP A 69 -3.06 25.88 -18.97
N ALA A 70 -3.08 27.00 -18.26
CA ALA A 70 -2.00 27.40 -17.36
C ALA A 70 -2.02 26.65 -16.01
N THR A 71 -3.06 25.86 -15.73
CA THR A 71 -3.08 25.02 -14.52
C THR A 71 -2.19 23.80 -14.72
N PRO A 72 -1.52 23.28 -13.65
CA PRO A 72 -0.70 22.09 -13.79
C PRO A 72 -1.52 20.80 -14.03
N GLN A 73 -2.84 20.88 -13.88
CA GLN A 73 -3.75 19.73 -14.00
C GLN A 73 -4.25 19.51 -15.44
N VAL A 74 -4.37 20.59 -16.23
CA VAL A 74 -5.08 20.58 -17.51
C VAL A 74 -4.18 21.01 -18.65
N LYS A 75 -4.29 20.33 -19.79
CA LYS A 75 -3.68 20.72 -21.06
C LYS A 75 -4.75 20.81 -22.14
N LEU A 76 -5.02 21.99 -22.61
CA LEU A 76 -5.97 22.21 -23.69
C LEU A 76 -5.30 21.93 -25.05
N VAL A 77 -5.70 20.86 -25.73
CA VAL A 77 -5.07 20.43 -26.99
C VAL A 77 -5.80 20.84 -28.23
N ALA A 78 -7.10 21.07 -28.12
CA ALA A 78 -7.91 21.46 -29.27
C ALA A 78 -9.18 22.21 -28.85
N ARG A 79 -9.62 23.13 -29.75
CA ARG A 79 -10.96 23.69 -29.73
C ARG A 79 -11.77 23.02 -30.83
N VAL A 80 -12.97 22.53 -30.48
CA VAL A 80 -13.87 21.83 -31.40
C VAL A 80 -15.22 22.53 -31.43
N ASP A 81 -15.92 22.40 -32.55
CA ASP A 81 -17.11 23.22 -32.84
C ASP A 81 -18.40 22.65 -32.24
N SER A 82 -18.36 21.43 -31.68
CA SER A 82 -19.57 20.81 -31.15
C SER A 82 -19.25 19.78 -30.08
N LEU A 83 -20.20 19.58 -29.15
CA LEU A 83 -20.13 18.50 -28.12
C LEU A 83 -20.06 17.10 -28.76
N THR A 84 -20.66 16.91 -29.92
CA THR A 84 -20.59 15.64 -30.66
C THR A 84 -19.15 15.35 -31.10
N GLN A 85 -18.46 16.35 -31.63
CA GLN A 85 -17.04 16.20 -31.99
C GLN A 85 -16.17 16.01 -30.78
N ALA A 86 -16.39 16.76 -29.69
CA ALA A 86 -15.68 16.60 -28.43
C ALA A 86 -15.86 15.18 -27.85
N ARG A 87 -17.07 14.63 -27.91
CA ARG A 87 -17.34 13.26 -27.50
C ARG A 87 -16.54 12.22 -28.29
N GLN A 88 -16.34 12.44 -29.59
CA GLN A 88 -15.50 11.56 -30.42
C GLN A 88 -14.03 11.54 -29.93
N TRP A 89 -13.52 12.68 -29.45
CA TRP A 89 -12.18 12.73 -28.84
C TRP A 89 -12.07 11.88 -27.58
N LEU A 90 -13.09 11.90 -26.71
CA LEU A 90 -13.15 11.00 -25.54
C LEU A 90 -13.22 9.53 -25.97
N LEU A 91 -14.14 9.18 -26.86
CA LEU A 91 -14.36 7.79 -27.30
C LEU A 91 -13.12 7.20 -28.01
N THR A 92 -12.31 8.03 -28.65
CA THR A 92 -11.07 7.58 -29.32
C THR A 92 -9.84 7.66 -28.42
N GLY A 93 -10.00 8.03 -27.14
CA GLY A 93 -8.90 8.16 -26.19
C GLY A 93 -7.92 9.30 -26.49
N LYS A 94 -8.32 10.26 -27.34
CA LYS A 94 -7.51 11.43 -27.68
C LYS A 94 -7.61 12.55 -26.66
N ALA A 95 -8.62 12.53 -25.81
CA ALA A 95 -8.80 13.44 -24.69
C ALA A 95 -9.40 12.69 -23.50
N SER A 96 -9.06 13.15 -22.28
CA SER A 96 -9.57 12.66 -21.00
C SER A 96 -10.77 13.48 -20.52
N GLY A 97 -10.96 14.71 -21.06
CA GLY A 97 -12.02 15.60 -20.64
C GLY A 97 -12.48 16.59 -21.72
N ILE A 98 -13.67 17.17 -21.50
CA ILE A 98 -14.29 18.21 -22.33
C ILE A 98 -14.63 19.37 -21.40
N LEU A 99 -14.17 20.58 -21.74
CA LEU A 99 -14.66 21.82 -21.15
C LEU A 99 -15.67 22.45 -22.12
N HIS A 100 -16.88 22.69 -21.64
CA HIS A 100 -17.91 23.43 -22.44
C HIS A 100 -18.16 24.80 -21.83
N ILE A 101 -17.93 25.84 -22.64
CA ILE A 101 -18.21 27.24 -22.31
C ILE A 101 -19.51 27.62 -23.06
N PRO A 102 -20.61 27.94 -22.34
CA PRO A 102 -21.91 28.14 -22.95
C PRO A 102 -21.99 29.45 -23.71
N ARG A 103 -22.98 29.54 -24.64
CA ARG A 103 -23.32 30.78 -25.35
C ARG A 103 -23.66 31.89 -24.37
N HIS A 104 -23.28 33.11 -24.72
CA HIS A 104 -23.52 34.32 -23.92
C HIS A 104 -22.77 34.33 -22.55
N PHE A 105 -21.70 33.51 -22.40
CA PHE A 105 -20.86 33.47 -21.22
C PHE A 105 -20.41 34.89 -20.78
N TYR A 106 -19.81 35.66 -21.69
CA TYR A 106 -19.38 37.02 -21.41
C TYR A 106 -20.53 37.95 -21.00
N ARG A 107 -21.60 37.98 -21.80
CA ARG A 107 -22.76 38.84 -21.55
C ARG A 107 -23.38 38.58 -20.18
N ASP A 108 -23.61 37.34 -19.85
CA ASP A 108 -24.30 36.98 -18.61
C ASP A 108 -23.42 37.24 -17.36
N LEU A 109 -22.09 37.05 -17.47
CA LEU A 109 -21.14 37.46 -16.43
C LEU A 109 -21.13 38.97 -16.22
N MET A 110 -21.12 39.78 -17.31
CA MET A 110 -21.16 41.25 -17.19
C MET A 110 -22.46 41.76 -16.58
N LEU A 111 -23.57 41.08 -16.83
CA LEU A 111 -24.88 41.36 -16.21
C LEU A 111 -24.98 40.86 -14.75
N GLY A 112 -23.91 40.22 -14.21
CA GLY A 112 -23.92 39.68 -12.85
C GLY A 112 -24.77 38.44 -12.68
N LYS A 113 -25.15 37.75 -13.75
CA LYS A 113 -25.83 36.47 -13.72
C LYS A 113 -24.83 35.36 -13.42
N SER A 114 -25.29 34.30 -12.74
CA SER A 114 -24.50 33.08 -12.61
C SER A 114 -24.38 32.36 -13.96
N VAL A 115 -23.17 31.95 -14.30
CA VAL A 115 -22.90 31.14 -15.49
C VAL A 115 -22.33 29.79 -15.04
N THR A 116 -22.82 28.70 -15.63
CA THR A 116 -22.33 27.35 -15.34
C THR A 116 -21.40 26.90 -16.45
N LEU A 117 -20.15 26.62 -16.07
CA LEU A 117 -19.23 25.88 -16.95
C LEU A 117 -19.55 24.39 -16.80
N SER A 118 -19.58 23.68 -17.93
CA SER A 118 -19.83 22.26 -17.91
C SER A 118 -18.54 21.49 -18.18
N TYR A 119 -18.28 20.49 -17.34
CA TYR A 119 -17.19 19.55 -17.52
C TYR A 119 -17.75 18.15 -17.74
N ALA A 120 -17.25 17.45 -18.74
CA ALA A 120 -17.52 16.04 -18.96
C ALA A 120 -16.17 15.31 -19.14
N GLY A 121 -15.99 14.18 -18.49
CA GLY A 121 -14.77 13.40 -18.56
C GLY A 121 -15.02 11.92 -18.31
N ASP A 122 -14.00 11.10 -18.58
CA ASP A 122 -14.05 9.68 -18.30
C ASP A 122 -13.87 9.43 -16.79
N ALA A 123 -14.97 9.21 -16.11
CA ALA A 123 -14.98 8.93 -14.66
C ALA A 123 -14.54 7.49 -14.30
N SER A 124 -14.27 6.63 -15.30
CA SER A 124 -13.66 5.32 -15.06
C SER A 124 -12.24 5.45 -14.49
N TYR A 125 -11.57 6.55 -14.84
CA TYR A 125 -10.28 6.95 -14.25
C TYR A 125 -10.51 8.07 -13.23
N PHE A 126 -11.02 7.69 -12.07
CA PHE A 126 -11.45 8.63 -11.02
C PHE A 126 -10.42 9.72 -10.68
N LEU A 127 -9.13 9.35 -10.61
CA LEU A 127 -8.05 10.31 -10.31
C LEU A 127 -7.89 11.35 -11.41
N VAL A 128 -7.85 10.93 -12.67
CA VAL A 128 -7.75 11.82 -13.85
C VAL A 128 -8.97 12.75 -13.90
N TYR A 129 -10.18 12.18 -13.74
CA TYR A 129 -11.42 12.95 -13.69
C TYR A 129 -11.40 14.03 -12.60
N GLY A 130 -11.01 13.67 -11.38
CA GLY A 130 -10.93 14.60 -10.25
C GLY A 130 -9.89 15.69 -10.45
N THR A 131 -8.72 15.35 -11.00
CA THR A 131 -7.64 16.30 -11.28
C THR A 131 -8.07 17.35 -12.31
N ILE A 132 -8.72 16.94 -13.42
CA ILE A 132 -9.23 17.88 -14.41
C ILE A 132 -10.30 18.79 -13.79
N ALA A 133 -11.25 18.22 -13.05
CA ALA A 133 -12.31 18.97 -12.39
C ALA A 133 -11.76 20.04 -11.45
N GLU A 134 -10.73 19.71 -10.66
CA GLU A 134 -10.04 20.65 -9.78
C GLU A 134 -9.38 21.79 -10.54
N GLY A 135 -8.60 21.50 -11.61
CA GLY A 135 -7.94 22.53 -12.42
C GLY A 135 -8.95 23.49 -13.09
N LEU A 136 -10.02 22.94 -13.63
CA LEU A 136 -11.09 23.76 -14.23
C LEU A 136 -11.84 24.60 -13.21
N ALA A 137 -12.10 24.07 -12.00
CA ALA A 137 -12.73 24.80 -10.91
C ALA A 137 -11.84 25.96 -10.43
N GLN A 138 -10.53 25.76 -10.32
CA GLN A 138 -9.56 26.81 -9.96
C GLN A 138 -9.53 27.93 -11.01
N ALA A 139 -9.45 27.58 -12.30
CA ALA A 139 -9.47 28.55 -13.39
C ALA A 139 -10.78 29.35 -13.41
N GLY A 140 -11.92 28.66 -13.32
CA GLY A 140 -13.25 29.28 -13.32
C GLY A 140 -13.48 30.18 -12.09
N GLY A 141 -13.07 29.73 -10.92
CA GLY A 141 -13.13 30.50 -9.66
C GLY A 141 -12.28 31.76 -9.70
N THR A 142 -11.05 31.66 -10.23
CA THR A 142 -10.16 32.81 -10.38
C THR A 142 -10.71 33.85 -11.35
N LEU A 143 -11.24 33.40 -12.50
CA LEU A 143 -11.86 34.29 -13.46
C LEU A 143 -13.12 34.99 -12.87
N ALA A 144 -13.96 34.23 -12.16
CA ALA A 144 -15.14 34.79 -11.50
C ALA A 144 -14.78 35.85 -10.47
N ALA A 145 -13.70 35.64 -9.70
CA ALA A 145 -13.15 36.62 -8.77
C ALA A 145 -12.72 37.90 -9.48
N GLN A 146 -11.94 37.78 -10.57
CA GLN A 146 -11.47 38.92 -11.35
C GLN A 146 -12.64 39.76 -11.92
N VAL A 147 -13.65 39.10 -12.48
CA VAL A 147 -14.84 39.75 -13.02
C VAL A 147 -15.63 40.48 -11.93
N LYS A 148 -15.80 39.85 -10.73
CA LYS A 148 -16.51 40.47 -9.63
C LYS A 148 -15.78 41.67 -9.06
N VAL A 149 -14.47 41.58 -8.87
CA VAL A 149 -13.63 42.72 -8.43
C VAL A 149 -13.71 43.88 -9.47
N ALA A 150 -13.54 43.59 -10.76
CA ALA A 150 -13.64 44.60 -11.82
C ALA A 150 -15.01 45.31 -11.80
N ARG A 151 -16.10 44.57 -11.57
CA ARG A 151 -17.44 45.12 -11.44
C ARG A 151 -17.62 46.02 -10.22
N LEU A 152 -17.10 45.60 -9.03
CA LEU A 152 -17.17 46.40 -7.81
C LEU A 152 -16.41 47.72 -7.98
N LEU A 153 -15.21 47.68 -8.62
CA LEU A 153 -14.43 48.86 -8.94
C LEU A 153 -15.19 49.81 -9.89
N SER A 154 -15.89 49.27 -10.88
CA SER A 154 -16.71 50.09 -11.79
C SER A 154 -17.92 50.76 -11.13
N HIS A 155 -18.34 50.29 -9.96
CA HIS A 155 -19.38 50.91 -9.12
C HIS A 155 -18.82 51.90 -8.10
N GLY A 156 -17.49 52.12 -8.08
CA GLY A 156 -16.84 53.13 -7.24
C GLY A 156 -16.27 52.58 -5.93
N ASP A 157 -16.27 51.31 -5.72
CA ASP A 157 -15.64 50.70 -4.54
C ASP A 157 -14.12 50.85 -4.60
N ALA A 158 -13.47 51.10 -3.48
CA ALA A 158 -12.01 51.12 -3.41
C ALA A 158 -11.47 49.66 -3.54
N LEU A 159 -10.28 49.51 -4.17
CA LEU A 159 -9.67 48.21 -4.43
C LEU A 159 -9.61 47.28 -3.21
N PRO A 160 -9.23 47.73 -1.99
CA PRO A 160 -9.24 46.86 -0.81
C PRO A 160 -10.62 46.35 -0.44
N GLN A 161 -11.67 47.20 -0.57
CA GLN A 161 -13.06 46.84 -0.28
C GLN A 161 -13.62 45.90 -1.33
N ALA A 162 -13.36 46.12 -2.62
CA ALA A 162 -13.72 45.23 -3.70
C ALA A 162 -13.02 43.87 -3.56
N ALA A 163 -11.74 43.84 -3.17
CA ALA A 163 -11.00 42.61 -2.92
C ALA A 163 -11.52 41.82 -1.69
N MET A 164 -12.00 42.49 -0.64
CA MET A 164 -12.65 41.81 0.50
C MET A 164 -14.07 41.34 0.17
N GLY A 165 -14.80 42.09 -0.66
CA GLY A 165 -16.20 41.78 -1.00
C GLY A 165 -16.41 40.58 -1.93
N TRP A 166 -15.39 40.13 -2.67
CA TRP A 166 -15.53 38.98 -3.56
C TRP A 166 -15.52 37.65 -2.82
N ASN A 167 -14.89 37.59 -1.66
CA ASN A 167 -14.73 36.34 -0.88
C ASN A 167 -15.18 36.55 0.57
N ALA A 168 -16.49 36.61 0.75
CA ALA A 168 -17.09 36.80 2.11
C ALA A 168 -16.80 35.59 3.03
N VAL A 169 -16.55 34.38 2.48
CA VAL A 169 -16.13 33.18 3.18
C VAL A 169 -14.96 32.56 2.45
N GLY A 170 -13.76 32.71 3.00
CA GLY A 170 -12.56 32.04 2.48
C GLY A 170 -12.46 30.61 2.98
N LEU A 171 -12.29 29.67 2.06
CA LEU A 171 -11.95 28.28 2.40
C LEU A 171 -10.44 28.11 2.33
N ASN A 172 -9.79 27.86 3.46
CA ASN A 172 -8.39 27.47 3.51
C ASN A 172 -8.29 25.94 3.57
N VAL A 173 -7.89 25.33 2.46
CA VAL A 173 -7.73 23.86 2.36
C VAL A 173 -6.28 23.51 2.58
N VAL A 174 -5.99 22.84 3.69
CA VAL A 174 -4.65 22.33 4.00
C VAL A 174 -4.68 20.81 4.04
N PRO A 175 -4.08 20.11 3.05
CA PRO A 175 -3.99 18.66 3.09
C PRO A 175 -3.05 18.24 4.23
N VAL A 176 -3.61 17.59 5.25
CA VAL A 176 -2.88 17.11 6.42
C VAL A 176 -2.35 15.70 6.13
N PHE A 177 -1.14 15.38 6.61
CA PHE A 177 -0.45 14.08 6.49
C PHE A 177 0.00 13.67 5.08
N ASN A 178 -0.59 14.22 4.02
CA ASN A 178 -0.19 13.98 2.64
C ASN A 178 -0.25 15.28 1.82
N PRO A 179 0.71 16.20 2.01
CA PRO A 179 0.70 17.52 1.38
C PRO A 179 0.71 17.45 -0.16
N THR A 180 1.26 16.40 -0.72
CA THR A 180 1.30 16.19 -2.18
C THR A 180 -0.01 15.64 -2.73
N MET A 181 -0.93 15.17 -1.88
CA MET A 181 -2.17 14.46 -2.21
C MET A 181 -1.96 13.24 -3.13
N GLY A 182 -0.71 12.79 -3.26
CA GLY A 182 -0.31 11.71 -4.15
C GLY A 182 -0.27 10.35 -3.46
N TYR A 183 -0.25 9.30 -4.27
CA TYR A 183 -0.24 7.91 -3.79
C TYR A 183 1.08 7.48 -3.14
N VAL A 184 2.22 8.13 -3.52
CA VAL A 184 3.56 7.72 -3.03
C VAL A 184 3.63 7.78 -1.51
N ASN A 185 3.09 8.83 -0.91
CA ASN A 185 3.21 9.06 0.54
C ASN A 185 2.26 8.21 1.39
N TYR A 186 1.31 7.47 0.81
CA TYR A 186 0.41 6.66 1.62
C TYR A 186 0.27 5.21 1.13
N VAL A 187 0.19 4.98 -0.20
CA VAL A 187 0.07 3.62 -0.74
C VAL A 187 1.39 2.87 -0.65
N VAL A 188 2.51 3.50 -1.04
CA VAL A 188 3.82 2.84 -1.07
C VAL A 188 4.27 2.38 0.32
N PRO A 189 4.17 3.19 1.40
CA PRO A 189 4.47 2.73 2.76
C PRO A 189 3.63 1.52 3.19
N ALA A 190 2.33 1.54 2.94
CA ALA A 190 1.42 0.45 3.27
C ALA A 190 1.80 -0.85 2.55
N VAL A 191 2.09 -0.73 1.26
CA VAL A 191 2.50 -1.87 0.43
C VAL A 191 3.86 -2.42 0.84
N PHE A 192 4.81 -1.60 1.26
CA PHE A 192 6.08 -2.08 1.77
C PHE A 192 5.90 -2.94 3.03
N VAL A 193 5.00 -2.57 3.95
CA VAL A 193 4.62 -3.42 5.09
C VAL A 193 4.01 -4.74 4.61
N LEU A 194 3.11 -4.69 3.62
CA LEU A 194 2.47 -5.88 3.06
C LEU A 194 3.49 -6.81 2.35
N ILE A 195 4.43 -6.26 1.60
CA ILE A 195 5.49 -7.03 0.94
C ILE A 195 6.37 -7.72 2.00
N LEU A 196 6.79 -7.00 3.04
CA LEU A 196 7.55 -7.60 4.15
C LEU A 196 6.78 -8.77 4.79
N HIS A 197 5.47 -8.58 5.04
CA HIS A 197 4.61 -9.65 5.54
C HIS A 197 4.60 -10.86 4.60
N GLN A 198 4.37 -10.66 3.31
CA GLN A 198 4.25 -11.76 2.35
C GLN A 198 5.54 -12.52 2.13
N VAL A 199 6.67 -11.82 1.93
CA VAL A 199 7.96 -12.49 1.70
C VAL A 199 8.42 -13.24 2.94
N LEU A 200 8.16 -12.69 4.14
CA LEU A 200 8.48 -13.34 5.41
C LEU A 200 7.65 -14.62 5.60
N LEU A 201 6.35 -14.53 5.31
CA LEU A 201 5.41 -15.65 5.38
C LEU A 201 5.80 -16.77 4.39
N MET A 202 6.11 -16.40 3.14
CA MET A 202 6.58 -17.35 2.12
C MET A 202 7.90 -18.01 2.53
N GLY A 203 8.90 -17.24 2.92
CA GLY A 203 10.23 -17.77 3.26
C GLY A 203 10.20 -18.77 4.41
N THR A 204 9.52 -18.41 5.50
CA THR A 204 9.36 -19.31 6.66
C THR A 204 8.46 -20.51 6.35
N GLY A 205 7.43 -20.30 5.54
CA GLY A 205 6.53 -21.35 5.05
C GLY A 205 7.25 -22.38 4.18
N ILE A 206 8.05 -21.93 3.20
CA ILE A 206 8.84 -22.80 2.32
C ILE A 206 9.82 -23.64 3.15
N LEU A 207 10.49 -23.02 4.13
CA LEU A 207 11.42 -23.75 5.02
C LEU A 207 10.73 -24.91 5.74
N GLY A 208 9.60 -24.64 6.42
CA GLY A 208 8.85 -25.65 7.15
C GLY A 208 8.30 -26.75 6.25
N ALA A 209 7.70 -26.38 5.11
CA ALA A 209 7.17 -27.34 4.15
C ALA A 209 8.27 -28.20 3.50
N THR A 210 9.47 -27.63 3.24
CA THR A 210 10.63 -28.40 2.77
C THR A 210 11.09 -29.41 3.80
N GLN A 211 11.13 -29.04 5.10
CA GLN A 211 11.45 -29.94 6.18
C GLN A 211 10.44 -31.08 6.30
N ASN A 212 9.13 -30.77 6.18
CA ASN A 212 8.09 -31.78 6.18
C ASN A 212 8.18 -32.72 4.96
N GLN A 213 8.49 -32.18 3.78
CA GLN A 213 8.67 -32.97 2.56
C GLN A 213 9.83 -33.95 2.68
N ARG A 214 10.97 -33.52 3.27
CA ARG A 214 12.13 -34.38 3.56
C ARG A 214 11.77 -35.46 4.56
N SER A 215 11.10 -35.09 5.66
CA SER A 215 10.63 -36.05 6.65
C SER A 215 9.71 -37.13 6.05
N GLY A 216 8.80 -36.75 5.15
CA GLY A 216 7.94 -37.66 4.44
C GLY A 216 8.66 -38.63 3.49
N ARG A 217 9.91 -38.33 3.11
CA ARG A 217 10.83 -39.22 2.36
C ARG A 217 11.72 -40.10 3.27
N GLY A 218 11.51 -40.02 4.59
CA GLY A 218 12.33 -40.76 5.55
C GLY A 218 13.64 -40.07 5.93
N GLU A 219 13.90 -38.85 5.44
CA GLU A 219 15.09 -38.09 5.81
C GLU A 219 14.94 -37.57 7.25
N GLN A 220 15.94 -37.86 8.08
CA GLN A 220 16.01 -37.29 9.45
C GLN A 220 16.80 -35.98 9.43
N GLY A 221 16.28 -35.00 10.16
CA GLY A 221 16.91 -33.69 10.27
C GLY A 221 16.88 -33.14 11.70
N TYR A 222 17.69 -32.11 11.96
CA TYR A 222 17.78 -31.48 13.27
C TYR A 222 16.43 -30.97 13.79
N TRP A 223 15.51 -30.56 12.91
CA TRP A 223 14.18 -30.08 13.28
C TRP A 223 13.30 -31.13 13.98
N GLN A 224 13.63 -32.39 13.86
CA GLN A 224 12.93 -33.51 14.52
C GLN A 224 13.51 -33.84 15.91
N GLN A 225 14.79 -33.51 16.12
CA GLN A 225 15.56 -33.96 17.31
C GLN A 225 15.68 -32.86 18.37
N VAL A 226 15.37 -31.62 18.06
CA VAL A 226 15.48 -30.50 19.00
C VAL A 226 14.15 -30.17 19.65
N PRO A 227 14.14 -29.62 20.87
CA PRO A 227 12.91 -29.12 21.49
C PRO A 227 12.21 -28.07 20.63
N VAL A 228 10.89 -28.20 20.46
CA VAL A 228 10.07 -27.32 19.61
C VAL A 228 10.28 -25.85 19.95
N LEU A 229 10.31 -25.51 21.24
CA LEU A 229 10.51 -24.10 21.64
C LEU A 229 11.90 -23.59 21.25
N ALA A 230 12.93 -24.40 21.37
CA ALA A 230 14.29 -24.02 20.97
C ALA A 230 14.36 -23.81 19.43
N LEU A 231 13.70 -24.69 18.66
CA LEU A 231 13.59 -24.56 17.21
C LEU A 231 12.86 -23.28 16.82
N LEU A 232 11.72 -22.98 17.46
CA LEU A 232 10.93 -21.78 17.18
C LEU A 232 11.71 -20.50 17.50
N LEU A 233 12.38 -20.46 18.66
CA LEU A 233 13.19 -19.31 19.09
C LEU A 233 14.43 -19.11 18.19
N ALA A 234 15.14 -20.19 17.83
CA ALA A 234 16.28 -20.12 16.93
C ALA A 234 15.86 -19.60 15.55
N ARG A 235 14.76 -20.11 15.02
CA ARG A 235 14.18 -19.64 13.74
C ARG A 235 13.77 -18.18 13.79
N THR A 236 13.13 -17.77 14.89
CA THR A 236 12.75 -16.37 15.12
C THR A 236 13.95 -15.45 15.15
N LEU A 237 15.01 -15.84 15.85
CA LEU A 237 16.24 -15.06 15.94
C LEU A 237 16.93 -14.90 14.58
N VAL A 238 17.03 -15.99 13.82
CA VAL A 238 17.64 -15.99 12.48
C VAL A 238 16.83 -15.14 11.51
N VAL A 239 15.53 -15.39 11.41
CA VAL A 239 14.65 -14.68 10.50
C VAL A 239 14.54 -13.22 10.88
N GLY A 240 14.33 -12.90 12.17
CA GLY A 240 14.28 -11.52 12.66
C GLY A 240 15.58 -10.77 12.38
N GLY A 241 16.74 -11.41 12.61
CA GLY A 241 18.05 -10.81 12.29
C GLY A 241 18.24 -10.56 10.79
N LEU A 242 17.82 -11.48 9.94
CA LEU A 242 17.87 -11.30 8.49
C LEU A 242 16.92 -10.18 8.03
N PHE A 243 15.76 -10.01 8.68
CA PHE A 243 14.77 -8.99 8.30
C PHE A 243 15.12 -7.56 8.75
N VAL A 244 16.15 -7.39 9.58
CA VAL A 244 16.69 -6.04 9.83
C VAL A 244 17.09 -5.36 8.53
N LEU A 245 17.70 -6.08 7.59
CA LEU A 245 18.13 -5.53 6.31
C LEU A 245 16.96 -5.09 5.42
N PRO A 246 15.94 -5.93 5.10
CA PRO A 246 14.77 -5.51 4.35
C PRO A 246 13.99 -4.35 4.96
N VAL A 247 13.79 -4.34 6.28
CA VAL A 247 13.10 -3.25 6.99
C VAL A 247 13.86 -1.95 6.86
N THR A 248 15.19 -1.97 7.12
CA THR A 248 16.03 -0.77 6.97
C THR A 248 16.10 -0.31 5.52
N TYR A 249 16.13 -1.24 4.57
CA TYR A 249 16.15 -0.93 3.15
C TYR A 249 14.86 -0.21 2.72
N PHE A 250 13.68 -0.73 3.09
CA PHE A 250 12.40 -0.12 2.71
C PHE A 250 12.19 1.23 3.41
N PHE A 251 12.25 1.26 4.74
CA PHE A 251 11.90 2.44 5.52
C PHE A 251 13.07 3.44 5.70
N GLY A 252 14.27 3.02 5.36
CA GLY A 252 15.44 3.89 5.23
C GLY A 252 15.65 4.32 3.78
N PHE A 253 16.38 3.51 3.01
CA PHE A 253 16.84 3.86 1.67
C PHE A 253 15.71 4.19 0.69
N CYS A 254 14.68 3.32 0.57
CA CYS A 254 13.60 3.56 -0.39
C CYS A 254 12.78 4.80 -0.05
N PHE A 255 12.56 5.08 1.23
CA PHE A 255 11.85 6.29 1.64
C PHE A 255 12.61 7.56 1.26
N ASP A 256 13.93 7.59 1.46
CA ASP A 256 14.77 8.70 1.00
C ASP A 256 14.75 8.83 -0.53
N TYR A 257 14.90 7.71 -1.24
CA TYR A 257 14.97 7.70 -2.69
C TYR A 257 13.66 8.18 -3.35
N TYR A 258 12.50 7.82 -2.79
CA TYR A 258 11.19 8.22 -3.32
C TYR A 258 10.63 9.50 -2.68
N GLY A 259 11.36 10.15 -1.79
CA GLY A 259 10.91 11.37 -1.09
C GLY A 259 9.70 11.13 -0.18
N ILE A 260 9.57 9.93 0.39
CA ILE A 260 8.48 9.58 1.32
C ILE A 260 8.80 10.15 2.70
N ALA A 261 7.85 10.91 3.25
CA ALA A 261 8.01 11.51 4.56
C ALA A 261 8.18 10.44 5.67
N ARG A 262 9.09 10.73 6.61
CA ARG A 262 9.32 9.94 7.82
C ARG A 262 9.12 10.82 9.04
N THR A 263 8.03 10.61 9.74
CA THR A 263 7.71 11.38 10.94
C THR A 263 7.96 10.58 12.23
N ALA A 264 8.03 9.25 12.13
CA ALA A 264 8.30 8.38 13.28
C ALA A 264 9.75 8.47 13.73
N GLU A 265 9.97 8.48 15.04
CA GLU A 265 11.29 8.24 15.60
C GLU A 265 11.76 6.81 15.30
N PRO A 266 13.05 6.60 14.93
CA PRO A 266 13.55 5.27 14.60
C PRO A 266 13.34 4.22 15.71
N ALA A 267 13.48 4.61 16.97
CA ALA A 267 13.25 3.70 18.10
C ALA A 267 11.78 3.26 18.19
N ALA A 268 10.84 4.18 18.02
CA ALA A 268 9.41 3.87 18.01
C ALA A 268 9.03 2.97 16.83
N LEU A 269 9.62 3.21 15.66
CA LEU A 269 9.42 2.38 14.48
C LEU A 269 9.87 0.94 14.71
N TRP A 270 11.08 0.73 15.26
CA TRP A 270 11.60 -0.61 15.57
C TRP A 270 10.79 -1.30 16.67
N LEU A 271 10.39 -0.55 17.70
CA LEU A 271 9.54 -1.08 18.77
C LEU A 271 8.18 -1.55 18.23
N PHE A 272 7.61 -0.82 17.29
CA PHE A 272 6.36 -1.19 16.61
C PHE A 272 6.53 -2.38 15.67
N THR A 273 7.62 -2.42 14.92
CA THR A 273 7.91 -3.46 13.93
C THR A 273 8.20 -4.83 14.56
N LEU A 274 8.75 -4.86 15.78
CA LEU A 274 9.13 -6.10 16.45
C LEU A 274 7.98 -7.12 16.56
N PRO A 275 6.82 -6.83 17.17
CA PRO A 275 5.73 -7.79 17.27
C PRO A 275 5.12 -8.15 15.90
N PHE A 276 5.17 -7.27 14.92
CA PHE A 276 4.79 -7.57 13.55
C PHE A 276 5.67 -8.67 12.93
N LEU A 277 6.99 -8.54 13.04
CA LEU A 277 7.92 -9.55 12.54
C LEU A 277 7.74 -10.89 13.26
N LEU A 278 7.51 -10.88 14.58
CA LEU A 278 7.24 -12.07 15.36
C LEU A 278 5.94 -12.77 14.92
N ALA A 279 4.84 -12.04 14.89
CA ALA A 279 3.53 -12.56 14.49
C ALA A 279 3.56 -13.17 13.09
N THR A 280 4.23 -12.50 12.15
CA THR A 280 4.36 -12.95 10.77
C THR A 280 5.26 -14.16 10.64
N THR A 281 6.41 -14.18 11.33
CA THR A 281 7.32 -15.33 11.34
C THR A 281 6.62 -16.58 11.87
N TRP A 282 5.88 -16.45 12.97
CA TRP A 282 5.20 -17.58 13.58
C TRP A 282 4.00 -18.05 12.77
N LEU A 283 3.28 -17.13 12.11
CA LEU A 283 2.25 -17.51 11.13
C LEU A 283 2.86 -18.26 9.94
N GLY A 284 4.04 -17.84 9.45
CA GLY A 284 4.77 -18.58 8.42
C GLY A 284 5.23 -19.96 8.85
N VAL A 285 5.62 -20.13 10.13
CA VAL A 285 5.92 -21.45 10.71
C VAL A 285 4.66 -22.32 10.75
N VAL A 286 3.50 -21.77 11.14
CA VAL A 286 2.19 -22.45 11.08
C VAL A 286 1.92 -22.91 9.65
N LEU A 287 2.04 -22.01 8.68
CA LEU A 287 1.83 -22.33 7.27
C LEU A 287 2.76 -23.45 6.79
N GLY A 288 4.05 -23.36 7.11
CA GLY A 288 5.04 -24.38 6.78
C GLY A 288 4.75 -25.73 7.44
N ALA A 289 4.26 -25.75 8.68
CA ALA A 289 3.90 -26.97 9.39
C ALA A 289 2.65 -27.66 8.80
N LEU A 290 1.72 -26.91 8.22
CA LEU A 290 0.51 -27.46 7.60
C LEU A 290 0.79 -28.22 6.31
N PHE A 291 1.77 -27.81 5.52
CA PHE A 291 2.03 -28.37 4.20
C PHE A 291 3.22 -29.32 4.16
N THR A 292 3.14 -30.30 3.26
CA THR A 292 4.20 -31.26 2.96
C THR A 292 4.87 -31.02 1.62
N ARG A 293 4.35 -30.08 0.83
CA ARG A 293 4.92 -29.67 -0.48
C ARG A 293 5.44 -28.24 -0.34
N ARG A 294 6.69 -28.03 -0.74
CA ARG A 294 7.40 -26.75 -0.60
C ARG A 294 6.81 -25.60 -1.42
N ASP A 295 6.02 -25.89 -2.46
CA ASP A 295 5.39 -24.88 -3.32
C ASP A 295 4.07 -24.31 -2.75
N LEU A 296 3.38 -25.08 -1.90
CA LEU A 296 2.05 -24.71 -1.39
C LEU A 296 2.04 -23.42 -0.53
N PRO A 297 2.99 -23.17 0.37
CA PRO A 297 3.03 -21.92 1.12
C PRO A 297 3.03 -20.69 0.22
N THR A 298 3.83 -20.69 -0.85
CA THR A 298 3.88 -19.61 -1.82
C THR A 298 2.55 -19.42 -2.53
N GLN A 299 1.89 -20.51 -2.95
CA GLN A 299 0.60 -20.44 -3.63
C GLN A 299 -0.49 -19.84 -2.73
N VAL A 300 -0.54 -20.25 -1.44
CA VAL A 300 -1.50 -19.70 -0.47
C VAL A 300 -1.27 -18.21 -0.27
N VAL A 301 -0.03 -17.78 -0.11
CA VAL A 301 0.30 -16.35 0.06
C VAL A 301 -0.05 -15.55 -1.19
N LEU A 302 0.23 -16.06 -2.39
CA LEU A 302 -0.12 -15.37 -3.64
C LEU A 302 -1.64 -15.25 -3.83
N ILE A 303 -2.41 -16.31 -3.54
CA ILE A 303 -3.87 -16.26 -3.64
C ILE A 303 -4.46 -15.28 -2.62
N SER A 304 -3.91 -15.23 -1.40
CA SER A 304 -4.36 -14.29 -0.35
C SER A 304 -3.89 -12.86 -0.55
N SER A 305 -2.93 -12.62 -1.44
CA SER A 305 -2.30 -11.30 -1.64
C SER A 305 -3.31 -10.23 -2.04
N LEU A 306 -4.08 -10.48 -3.09
CA LEU A 306 -5.06 -9.52 -3.60
C LEU A 306 -6.20 -9.23 -2.59
N PRO A 307 -6.84 -10.22 -1.96
CA PRO A 307 -7.75 -9.98 -0.86
C PRO A 307 -7.15 -9.12 0.27
N LEU A 308 -5.91 -9.40 0.69
CA LEU A 308 -5.27 -8.63 1.75
C LEU A 308 -5.00 -7.17 1.37
N VAL A 309 -4.66 -6.89 0.11
CA VAL A 309 -4.50 -5.51 -0.40
C VAL A 309 -5.77 -4.70 -0.18
N PHE A 310 -6.94 -5.26 -0.50
CA PHE A 310 -8.22 -4.55 -0.34
C PHE A 310 -8.73 -4.51 1.10
N LEU A 311 -8.38 -5.50 1.92
CA LEU A 311 -8.86 -5.62 3.30
C LEU A 311 -7.95 -4.94 4.34
N ALA A 312 -6.76 -4.48 3.93
CA ALA A 312 -5.79 -3.87 4.86
C ALA A 312 -6.05 -2.40 5.20
N GLY A 313 -7.11 -1.78 4.68
CA GLY A 313 -7.55 -0.44 5.06
C GLY A 313 -6.88 0.72 4.36
N PHE A 314 -5.85 0.51 3.56
CA PHE A 314 -5.11 1.59 2.90
C PHE A 314 -5.62 1.93 1.48
N ILE A 315 -6.29 1.01 0.79
CA ILE A 315 -6.96 1.29 -0.50
C ILE A 315 -8.42 1.66 -0.26
N TRP A 316 -9.09 0.96 0.65
CA TRP A 316 -10.49 1.16 0.98
C TRP A 316 -10.66 1.31 2.49
N PRO A 317 -11.37 2.35 2.97
CA PRO A 317 -11.58 2.57 4.40
C PRO A 317 -12.18 1.33 5.08
N LEU A 318 -11.64 0.94 6.24
CA LEU A 318 -12.08 -0.26 6.98
C LEU A 318 -13.56 -0.19 7.39
N GLU A 319 -14.07 1.01 7.62
CA GLU A 319 -15.46 1.26 8.01
C GLU A 319 -16.46 0.90 6.89
N LEU A 320 -16.02 0.92 5.65
CA LEU A 320 -16.82 0.60 4.47
C LEU A 320 -16.71 -0.87 4.04
N ILE A 321 -15.78 -1.63 4.67
CA ILE A 321 -15.63 -3.07 4.42
C ILE A 321 -16.71 -3.82 5.22
N PRO A 322 -17.40 -4.81 4.63
CA PRO A 322 -18.35 -5.64 5.37
C PRO A 322 -17.72 -6.22 6.64
N THR A 323 -18.43 -6.08 7.77
CA THR A 323 -17.92 -6.44 9.10
C THR A 323 -17.29 -7.84 9.20
N PRO A 324 -17.84 -8.92 8.57
CA PRO A 324 -17.23 -10.24 8.63
C PRO A 324 -15.83 -10.28 7.96
N LEU A 325 -15.67 -9.57 6.83
CA LEU A 325 -14.40 -9.51 6.11
C LEU A 325 -13.36 -8.68 6.86
N ASN A 326 -13.78 -7.54 7.41
CA ASN A 326 -12.92 -6.72 8.26
C ASN A 326 -12.47 -7.52 9.50
N TRP A 327 -13.40 -8.23 10.16
CA TRP A 327 -13.07 -9.08 11.30
C TRP A 327 -12.04 -10.16 10.92
N LEU A 328 -12.20 -10.82 9.76
CA LEU A 328 -11.27 -11.83 9.28
C LEU A 328 -9.87 -11.22 9.01
N ALA A 329 -9.82 -10.04 8.39
CA ALA A 329 -8.57 -9.35 8.09
C ALA A 329 -7.76 -9.00 9.35
N GLN A 330 -8.44 -8.73 10.49
CA GLN A 330 -7.76 -8.40 11.75
C GLN A 330 -6.92 -9.55 12.34
N TRP A 331 -7.13 -10.79 11.89
CA TRP A 331 -6.33 -11.94 12.31
C TRP A 331 -5.03 -12.08 11.52
N VAL A 332 -4.86 -11.30 10.46
CA VAL A 332 -3.64 -11.29 9.64
C VAL A 332 -2.73 -10.16 10.10
N PRO A 333 -1.46 -10.42 10.46
CA PRO A 333 -0.55 -9.41 11.03
C PRO A 333 -0.36 -8.16 10.17
N SER A 334 -0.51 -8.27 8.84
CA SER A 334 -0.36 -7.12 7.93
C SER A 334 -1.40 -6.02 8.18
N THR A 335 -2.64 -6.35 8.54
CA THR A 335 -3.72 -5.36 8.72
C THR A 335 -3.41 -4.40 9.88
N PRO A 336 -3.25 -4.85 11.14
CA PRO A 336 -2.90 -3.95 12.24
C PRO A 336 -1.49 -3.33 12.06
N ALA A 337 -0.59 -4.00 11.36
CA ALA A 337 0.73 -3.45 11.08
C ALA A 337 0.66 -2.24 10.13
N ILE A 338 -0.11 -2.33 9.04
CA ILE A 338 -0.29 -1.24 8.07
C ILE A 338 -0.97 -0.05 8.76
N GLU A 339 -2.08 -0.29 9.46
CA GLU A 339 -2.82 0.75 10.17
C GLU A 339 -1.96 1.50 11.19
N GLY A 340 -1.25 0.76 12.03
CA GLY A 340 -0.40 1.37 13.05
C GLY A 340 0.83 2.05 12.45
N PHE A 341 1.45 1.45 11.43
CA PHE A 341 2.61 2.01 10.75
C PHE A 341 2.29 3.33 10.04
N LEU A 342 1.18 3.39 9.29
CA LEU A 342 0.77 4.63 8.61
C LEU A 342 0.50 5.76 9.61
N ARG A 343 -0.17 5.46 10.73
CA ARG A 343 -0.40 6.47 11.79
C ARG A 343 0.91 6.93 12.41
N LEU A 344 1.77 6.00 12.77
CA LEU A 344 3.04 6.31 13.40
C LEU A 344 3.98 7.09 12.47
N ASN A 345 4.17 6.60 11.23
CA ASN A 345 5.20 7.12 10.32
C ASN A 345 4.70 8.18 9.34
N GLN A 346 3.45 8.09 8.84
CA GLN A 346 2.94 9.06 7.87
C GLN A 346 2.14 10.19 8.53
N MET A 347 1.48 9.91 9.67
CA MET A 347 0.68 10.91 10.38
C MET A 347 1.40 11.50 11.58
N GLY A 348 2.60 11.01 11.96
CA GLY A 348 3.34 11.51 13.12
C GLY A 348 2.64 11.24 14.45
N ALA A 349 1.85 10.18 14.54
CA ALA A 349 1.14 9.83 15.77
C ALA A 349 2.13 9.43 16.87
N GLU A 350 1.85 9.79 18.11
CA GLU A 350 2.61 9.29 19.26
C GLU A 350 2.43 7.77 19.42
N PHE A 351 3.42 7.09 20.00
CA PHE A 351 3.35 5.64 20.22
C PHE A 351 2.14 5.22 21.05
N SER A 352 1.71 6.04 21.99
CA SER A 352 0.50 5.85 22.79
C SER A 352 -0.76 5.68 21.94
N GLN A 353 -0.88 6.44 20.84
CA GLN A 353 -2.02 6.43 19.92
C GLN A 353 -2.07 5.20 19.01
N VAL A 354 -0.92 4.56 18.78
CA VAL A 354 -0.81 3.31 18.00
C VAL A 354 -0.71 2.06 18.87
N SER A 355 -0.69 2.22 20.19
CA SER A 355 -0.53 1.13 21.18
C SER A 355 -1.57 0.01 21.01
N ARG A 356 -2.80 0.33 20.59
CA ARG A 356 -3.85 -0.65 20.28
C ARG A 356 -3.37 -1.66 19.23
N TYR A 357 -2.80 -1.20 18.14
CA TYR A 357 -2.31 -2.06 17.05
C TYR A 357 -1.08 -2.86 17.49
N TRP A 358 -0.22 -2.24 18.29
CA TRP A 358 0.96 -2.89 18.87
C TRP A 358 0.57 -4.05 19.79
N TRP A 359 -0.39 -3.86 20.69
CA TRP A 359 -0.92 -4.93 21.53
C TRP A 359 -1.65 -6.01 20.75
N GLN A 360 -2.38 -5.65 19.70
CA GLN A 360 -3.00 -6.60 18.78
C GLN A 360 -1.94 -7.48 18.11
N LEU A 361 -0.84 -6.89 17.64
CA LEU A 361 0.27 -7.64 17.05
C LEU A 361 0.93 -8.59 18.05
N TRP A 362 1.09 -8.20 19.32
CA TRP A 362 1.54 -9.12 20.38
C TRP A 362 0.54 -10.25 20.61
N GLY A 363 -0.75 -9.97 20.65
CA GLY A 363 -1.79 -11.00 20.76
C GLY A 363 -1.74 -11.99 19.60
N LEU A 364 -1.58 -11.51 18.37
CA LEU A 364 -1.41 -12.35 17.17
C LEU A 364 -0.09 -13.16 17.25
N ALA A 365 1.00 -12.56 17.71
CA ALA A 365 2.24 -13.29 17.91
C ALA A 365 2.06 -14.45 18.89
N LEU A 366 1.46 -14.22 20.06
CA LEU A 366 1.21 -15.28 21.02
C LEU A 366 0.30 -16.38 20.45
N LEU A 367 -0.76 -16.01 19.74
CA LEU A 367 -1.66 -16.95 19.08
C LEU A 367 -0.92 -17.82 18.06
N HIS A 368 -0.24 -17.18 17.10
CA HIS A 368 0.47 -17.88 16.04
C HIS A 368 1.65 -18.70 16.59
N GLY A 369 2.34 -18.19 17.63
CA GLY A 369 3.40 -18.92 18.32
C GLY A 369 2.91 -20.16 19.03
N GLY A 370 1.76 -20.07 19.71
CA GLY A 370 1.09 -21.22 20.32
C GLY A 370 0.68 -22.27 19.28
N LEU A 371 0.05 -21.84 18.19
CA LEU A 371 -0.30 -22.73 17.07
C LEU A 371 0.93 -23.36 16.43
N ALA A 372 2.00 -22.58 16.21
CA ALA A 372 3.27 -23.09 15.68
C ALA A 372 3.87 -24.18 16.58
N CYS A 373 3.89 -23.95 17.90
CA CYS A 373 4.36 -24.95 18.85
C CYS A 373 3.53 -26.25 18.81
N LEU A 374 2.21 -26.13 18.77
CA LEU A 374 1.30 -27.28 18.69
C LEU A 374 1.51 -28.09 17.41
N LEU A 375 1.55 -27.42 16.26
CA LEU A 375 1.71 -28.07 14.96
C LEU A 375 3.12 -28.70 14.81
N LEU A 376 4.17 -28.03 15.26
CA LEU A 376 5.53 -28.59 15.24
C LEU A 376 5.64 -29.83 16.14
N ARG A 377 5.03 -29.80 17.35
CA ARG A 377 4.97 -30.99 18.22
C ARG A 377 4.24 -32.14 17.56
N TRP A 378 3.07 -31.87 16.98
CA TRP A 378 2.31 -32.86 16.24
C TRP A 378 3.14 -33.47 15.09
N ARG A 379 3.86 -32.65 14.32
CA ARG A 379 4.73 -33.12 13.24
C ARG A 379 5.90 -33.98 13.75
N GLN A 380 6.54 -33.58 14.85
CA GLN A 380 7.63 -34.38 15.44
C GLN A 380 7.14 -35.76 15.95
N GLN A 381 5.91 -35.86 16.46
CA GLN A 381 5.31 -37.10 16.94
C GLN A 381 4.75 -38.01 15.85
N SER A 382 4.28 -37.42 14.73
CA SER A 382 3.61 -38.15 13.61
C SER A 382 4.60 -38.88 12.72
N LEU A 383 5.91 -38.73 12.90
CA LEU A 383 6.90 -39.41 12.09
C LEU A 383 7.16 -40.81 12.67
N PRO A 384 7.06 -41.88 11.86
CA PRO A 384 7.37 -43.23 12.34
C PRO A 384 8.82 -43.28 12.85
N VAL A 385 9.00 -43.75 14.06
CA VAL A 385 10.31 -44.03 14.62
C VAL A 385 10.94 -45.16 13.79
N ALA A 386 11.84 -44.78 12.87
CA ALA A 386 12.56 -45.75 12.01
C ALA A 386 13.36 -46.80 12.79
N SER A 387 13.44 -46.66 14.11
CA SER A 387 14.10 -47.61 15.03
C SER A 387 13.30 -48.89 15.32
N GLN A 388 11.99 -48.91 15.07
CA GLN A 388 11.20 -50.12 15.25
C GLN A 388 11.28 -51.10 14.09
N VAL A 389 11.58 -50.64 12.88
CA VAL A 389 11.68 -51.49 11.69
C VAL A 389 13.04 -52.24 11.69
N ALA A 390 14.11 -51.60 12.12
CA ALA A 390 15.42 -52.22 12.19
C ALA A 390 15.47 -53.37 13.24
N SER A 391 14.78 -53.21 14.38
CA SER A 391 14.75 -54.26 15.42
C SER A 391 13.89 -55.48 15.05
N VAL A 392 12.91 -55.30 14.16
CA VAL A 392 12.07 -56.42 13.65
C VAL A 392 12.81 -57.18 12.55
N THR A 393 13.64 -56.51 11.76
CA THR A 393 14.41 -57.13 10.67
C THR A 393 15.59 -57.96 11.25
N ASP A 394 16.26 -57.46 12.28
CA ASP A 394 17.33 -58.21 12.96
C ASP A 394 16.79 -59.41 13.74
N ALA A 395 15.58 -59.33 14.29
CA ALA A 395 14.93 -60.47 14.99
C ALA A 395 14.43 -61.53 14.02
N SER A 396 14.19 -61.21 12.72
CA SER A 396 13.77 -62.17 11.71
C SER A 396 14.93 -62.84 10.99
N GLN A 397 16.15 -62.32 11.07
CA GLN A 397 17.37 -62.93 10.50
C GLN A 397 18.13 -63.79 11.56
N ALA A 398 17.68 -63.73 12.80
CA ALA A 398 18.24 -64.55 13.89
C ALA A 398 17.42 -65.80 14.20
N ARG A 399 16.48 -66.19 13.37
CA ARG A 399 15.76 -67.48 13.38
C ARG A 399 15.99 -68.15 12.03
#